data_257c28b25a7b678d39268286220d2dbc
#
_entry.id   257c28b25a7b678d39268286220d2dbc
#
_cell.length_a   1.000
_cell.length_b   1.000
_cell.length_c   1.000
_cell.angle_alpha   90.00
_cell.angle_beta   90.00
_cell.angle_gamma   90.00
#
_symmetry.space_group_name_H-M   'P 1'
#
loop_
_entity.id
_entity.type
_entity.pdbx_description
1 polymer ?
#
loop_
_entity_poly.entity_id
_entity_poly.type
_entity_poly.pdbx_seq_one_letter_code
_entity_poly.pdbx_strand_id
1 'polypeptide(L)'
;GRDGINGASFASAEFSTAHESDRSAVQVGDPFLEKLVMDATLQAVREHSDIIVGIQDMGAAGLLSSSSEMAAKAGMGITLNLDSVPQRETNMTPYELMLSESQERMLLVVKRGEEPAIIDLFQAADLDAVIIGNVTDNGRYILTFDDEIVADVPIDFLTHAPKQNLPMAEPKRIAGFSSAQFEPAVNDVKQTILDLIAQPTIASKAALFRHFDSMVQ
;
A
#
# COMPACT_ATOMS: atom_id res chain seq x y z
N GLY A 1 -5.43 -0.75 -15.51
CA GLY A 1 -4.33 -0.95 -16.45
C GLY A 1 -3.25 -1.84 -15.90
N ARG A 2 -2.21 -2.10 -16.66
CA ARG A 2 -1.04 -2.93 -16.28
C ARG A 2 0.04 -2.14 -15.54
N ASP A 3 -0.31 -1.03 -14.97
CA ASP A 3 0.62 -0.12 -14.30
C ASP A 3 1.18 -0.75 -13.03
N GLY A 4 2.48 -0.57 -12.79
CA GLY A 4 3.15 -0.95 -11.55
C GLY A 4 3.37 -2.45 -11.33
N ILE A 5 2.89 -3.32 -12.22
CA ILE A 5 3.12 -4.77 -12.11
C ILE A 5 4.63 -5.01 -12.10
N ASN A 6 5.13 -5.65 -11.02
CA ASN A 6 6.55 -5.81 -10.73
C ASN A 6 7.33 -4.52 -10.41
N GLY A 7 6.66 -3.40 -10.11
CA GLY A 7 7.30 -2.12 -9.81
C GLY A 7 8.30 -2.20 -8.65
N ALA A 8 7.97 -2.90 -7.58
CA ALA A 8 8.87 -3.11 -6.45
C ALA A 8 10.13 -3.92 -6.83
N SER A 9 9.99 -4.93 -7.68
CA SER A 9 11.12 -5.72 -8.20
C SER A 9 11.99 -4.90 -9.13
N PHE A 10 11.38 -4.05 -9.96
CA PHE A 10 12.07 -3.12 -10.84
C PHE A 10 12.89 -2.10 -10.05
N ALA A 11 12.30 -1.50 -9.00
CA ALA A 11 13.00 -0.54 -8.15
C ALA A 11 14.19 -1.14 -7.38
N SER A 12 14.22 -2.47 -7.22
CA SER A 12 15.30 -3.22 -6.56
C SER A 12 16.38 -3.72 -7.53
N ALA A 13 16.17 -3.60 -8.83
CA ALA A 13 17.09 -4.05 -9.87
C ALA A 13 18.10 -2.96 -10.24
N GLU A 14 19.26 -3.37 -10.78
CA GLU A 14 20.19 -2.43 -11.42
C GLU A 14 19.57 -1.88 -12.70
N PHE A 15 19.61 -0.57 -12.88
CA PHE A 15 19.09 0.09 -14.09
C PHE A 15 19.92 -0.32 -15.32
N SER A 16 19.29 -1.05 -16.23
CA SER A 16 19.86 -1.33 -17.55
C SER A 16 19.02 -0.64 -18.64
N THR A 17 19.69 -0.10 -19.65
CA THR A 17 19.08 0.68 -20.73
C THR A 17 18.32 -0.16 -21.77
N ALA A 18 18.04 -1.43 -21.51
CA ALA A 18 17.74 -2.42 -22.54
C ALA A 18 16.29 -2.89 -22.66
N HIS A 19 15.31 -2.41 -21.85
CA HIS A 19 13.99 -3.04 -21.84
C HIS A 19 12.82 -2.09 -22.07
N GLU A 20 12.17 -2.22 -23.22
CA GLU A 20 10.82 -1.67 -23.50
C GLU A 20 9.75 -2.23 -22.55
N SER A 21 10.00 -3.40 -21.92
CA SER A 21 9.12 -4.02 -20.91
C SER A 21 9.00 -3.21 -19.61
N ASP A 22 9.89 -2.27 -19.37
CA ASP A 22 9.94 -1.51 -18.10
C ASP A 22 8.87 -0.41 -18.02
N ARG A 23 8.15 -0.14 -19.11
CA ARG A 23 7.06 0.85 -19.13
C ARG A 23 5.87 0.46 -18.25
N SER A 24 5.60 -0.83 -18.10
CA SER A 24 4.54 -1.33 -17.23
C SER A 24 4.87 -1.21 -15.74
N ALA A 25 6.13 -0.98 -15.38
CA ALA A 25 6.54 -0.76 -14.00
C ALA A 25 6.27 0.68 -13.52
N VAL A 26 6.02 1.62 -14.45
CA VAL A 26 5.77 3.02 -14.12
C VAL A 26 4.28 3.24 -13.86
N GLN A 27 3.98 3.84 -12.71
CA GLN A 27 2.64 4.29 -12.36
C GLN A 27 2.44 5.71 -12.89
N VAL A 28 1.25 5.99 -13.44
CA VAL A 28 0.87 7.32 -13.90
C VAL A 28 -0.13 7.90 -12.90
N GLY A 29 0.29 8.94 -12.18
CA GLY A 29 -0.58 9.66 -11.25
C GLY A 29 -1.53 10.60 -12.00
N ASP A 30 -2.75 10.74 -11.49
CA ASP A 30 -3.76 11.71 -11.92
C ASP A 30 -4.20 12.54 -10.71
N PRO A 31 -3.56 13.71 -10.46
CA PRO A 31 -3.87 14.53 -9.29
C PRO A 31 -5.32 15.04 -9.24
N PHE A 32 -5.97 15.18 -10.39
CA PHE A 32 -7.38 15.55 -10.44
C PHE A 32 -8.28 14.41 -9.98
N LEU A 33 -8.05 13.20 -10.49
CA LEU A 33 -8.78 12.01 -10.08
C LEU A 33 -8.50 11.68 -8.61
N GLU A 34 -7.25 11.81 -8.16
CA GLU A 34 -6.86 11.65 -6.76
C GLU A 34 -7.68 12.56 -5.83
N LYS A 35 -7.81 13.84 -6.20
CA LYS A 35 -8.60 14.80 -5.44
C LYS A 35 -10.07 14.39 -5.34
N LEU A 36 -10.67 13.93 -6.44
CA LEU A 36 -12.06 13.44 -6.45
C LEU A 36 -12.23 12.20 -5.57
N VAL A 37 -11.33 11.22 -5.69
CA VAL A 37 -11.35 9.99 -4.88
C VAL A 37 -11.17 10.32 -3.40
N MET A 38 -10.27 11.22 -3.06
CA MET A 38 -10.03 11.67 -1.69
C MET A 38 -11.29 12.34 -1.11
N ASP A 39 -11.89 13.29 -1.82
CA ASP A 39 -13.07 14.03 -1.35
C ASP A 39 -14.27 13.09 -1.16
N ALA A 40 -14.54 12.21 -2.15
CA ALA A 40 -15.62 11.24 -2.07
C ALA A 40 -15.40 10.23 -0.93
N THR A 41 -14.16 9.77 -0.74
CA THR A 41 -13.80 8.88 0.37
C THR A 41 -14.01 9.55 1.72
N LEU A 42 -13.56 10.78 1.89
CA LEU A 42 -13.77 11.53 3.13
C LEU A 42 -15.25 11.81 3.39
N GLN A 43 -16.03 12.08 2.34
CA GLN A 43 -17.47 12.25 2.45
C GLN A 43 -18.13 10.93 2.88
N ALA A 44 -17.81 9.81 2.24
CA ALA A 44 -18.32 8.49 2.60
C ALA A 44 -18.04 8.16 4.09
N VAL A 45 -16.83 8.43 4.57
CA VAL A 45 -16.49 8.23 5.99
C VAL A 45 -17.27 9.13 6.92
N ARG A 46 -17.55 10.38 6.53
CA ARG A 46 -18.32 11.31 7.39
C ARG A 46 -19.80 10.97 7.44
N GLU A 47 -20.40 10.61 6.31
CA GLU A 47 -21.84 10.44 6.17
C GLU A 47 -22.31 8.99 6.39
N HIS A 48 -21.42 8.02 6.17
CA HIS A 48 -21.73 6.59 6.15
C HIS A 48 -20.80 5.73 7.02
N SER A 49 -20.18 6.32 8.05
CA SER A 49 -19.27 5.58 8.95
C SER A 49 -19.92 4.39 9.66
N ASP A 50 -21.23 4.39 9.81
CA ASP A 50 -21.98 3.32 10.43
C ASP A 50 -22.13 2.08 9.55
N ILE A 51 -22.01 2.21 8.23
CA ILE A 51 -22.09 1.10 7.26
C ILE A 51 -20.75 0.67 6.69
N ILE A 52 -19.72 1.52 6.75
CA ILE A 52 -18.37 1.18 6.30
C ILE A 52 -17.67 0.34 7.38
N VAL A 53 -17.26 -0.87 7.01
CA VAL A 53 -16.60 -1.84 7.89
C VAL A 53 -15.07 -1.78 7.76
N GLY A 54 -14.58 -1.50 6.57
CA GLY A 54 -13.16 -1.37 6.28
C GLY A 54 -12.91 -0.52 5.05
N ILE A 55 -11.75 0.11 5.03
CA ILE A 55 -11.30 0.95 3.92
C ILE A 55 -9.79 0.84 3.81
N GLN A 56 -9.29 0.73 2.59
CA GLN A 56 -7.86 0.67 2.31
C GLN A 56 -7.58 1.19 0.90
N ASP A 57 -6.46 1.90 0.75
CA ASP A 57 -5.93 2.24 -0.56
C ASP A 57 -5.38 1.01 -1.29
N MET A 58 -5.31 1.09 -2.59
CA MET A 58 -4.79 0.02 -3.43
C MET A 58 -3.39 0.40 -3.94
N GLY A 59 -2.41 0.39 -3.04
CA GLY A 59 -1.01 0.68 -3.32
C GLY A 59 -0.24 -0.51 -3.90
N ALA A 60 0.92 -0.82 -3.32
CA ALA A 60 1.78 -1.91 -3.76
C ALA A 60 1.05 -3.26 -3.79
N ALA A 61 1.23 -4.02 -4.87
CA ALA A 61 0.50 -5.24 -5.19
C ALA A 61 -1.03 -5.07 -5.26
N GLY A 62 -1.50 -3.84 -5.44
CA GLY A 62 -2.86 -3.48 -5.85
C GLY A 62 -3.98 -4.14 -5.06
N LEU A 63 -4.88 -4.85 -5.78
CA LEU A 63 -6.04 -5.51 -5.19
C LEU A 63 -5.64 -6.70 -4.31
N LEU A 64 -4.53 -7.38 -4.61
CA LEU A 64 -4.07 -8.54 -3.84
C LEU A 64 -3.75 -8.15 -2.39
N SER A 65 -2.90 -7.15 -2.18
CA SER A 65 -2.49 -6.72 -0.85
C SER A 65 -3.65 -6.11 -0.07
N SER A 66 -4.37 -5.15 -0.67
CA SER A 66 -5.46 -4.43 0.00
C SER A 66 -6.56 -5.38 0.47
N SER A 67 -7.02 -6.30 -0.37
CA SER A 67 -8.10 -7.23 -0.02
C SER A 67 -7.66 -8.31 0.97
N SER A 68 -6.47 -8.90 0.77
CA SER A 68 -5.98 -9.95 1.67
C SER A 68 -5.68 -9.42 3.07
N GLU A 69 -5.07 -8.24 3.18
CA GLU A 69 -4.77 -7.64 4.47
C GLU A 69 -6.01 -7.24 5.26
N MET A 70 -7.03 -6.68 4.59
CA MET A 70 -8.29 -6.35 5.26
C MET A 70 -9.00 -7.61 5.78
N ALA A 71 -9.08 -8.66 4.96
CA ALA A 71 -9.70 -9.91 5.36
C ALA A 71 -8.94 -10.57 6.51
N ALA A 72 -7.60 -10.63 6.44
CA ALA A 72 -6.76 -11.23 7.47
C ALA A 72 -6.83 -10.46 8.81
N LYS A 73 -6.81 -9.13 8.79
CA LYS A 73 -6.98 -8.30 10.00
C LYS A 73 -8.30 -8.57 10.72
N ALA A 74 -9.34 -8.91 9.95
CA ALA A 74 -10.65 -9.26 10.49
C ALA A 74 -10.78 -10.74 10.90
N GLY A 75 -9.78 -11.59 10.61
CA GLY A 75 -9.86 -13.03 10.79
C GLY A 75 -10.89 -13.70 9.87
N MET A 76 -11.15 -13.10 8.72
CA MET A 76 -12.19 -13.49 7.76
C MET A 76 -11.56 -14.03 6.47
N GLY A 77 -12.38 -14.56 5.58
CA GLY A 77 -12.05 -14.84 4.21
C GLY A 77 -12.63 -13.81 3.26
N ILE A 78 -12.34 -13.93 1.98
CA ILE A 78 -12.91 -13.08 0.93
C ILE A 78 -13.06 -13.87 -0.38
N THR A 79 -14.12 -13.61 -1.11
CA THR A 79 -14.32 -14.09 -2.48
C THR A 79 -14.46 -12.89 -3.40
N LEU A 80 -13.59 -12.83 -4.41
CA LEU A 80 -13.59 -11.76 -5.42
C LEU A 80 -13.92 -12.34 -6.80
N ASN A 81 -14.82 -11.64 -7.52
CA ASN A 81 -15.08 -11.87 -8.92
C ASN A 81 -14.29 -10.87 -9.76
N LEU A 82 -13.26 -11.34 -10.43
CA LEU A 82 -12.35 -10.49 -11.21
C LEU A 82 -12.98 -9.95 -12.50
N ASP A 83 -14.05 -10.60 -13.00
CA ASP A 83 -14.82 -10.09 -14.15
C ASP A 83 -15.50 -8.75 -13.85
N SER A 84 -15.80 -8.51 -12.57
CA SER A 84 -16.42 -7.26 -12.11
C SER A 84 -15.42 -6.12 -11.87
N VAL A 85 -14.11 -6.39 -11.92
CA VAL A 85 -13.08 -5.36 -11.69
C VAL A 85 -12.97 -4.45 -12.91
N PRO A 86 -13.14 -3.11 -12.77
CA PRO A 86 -13.01 -2.19 -13.89
C PRO A 86 -11.61 -2.23 -14.50
N GLN A 87 -11.55 -2.31 -15.82
CA GLN A 87 -10.32 -2.42 -16.57
C GLN A 87 -10.14 -1.21 -17.49
N ARG A 88 -9.01 -0.52 -17.38
CA ARG A 88 -8.62 0.52 -18.33
C ARG A 88 -8.02 -0.05 -19.62
N GLU A 89 -7.43 -1.23 -19.54
CA GLU A 89 -6.88 -2.00 -20.66
C GLU A 89 -7.66 -3.28 -20.89
N THR A 90 -7.75 -3.72 -22.13
CA THR A 90 -8.48 -4.94 -22.49
C THR A 90 -7.64 -6.21 -22.28
N ASN A 91 -8.32 -7.33 -22.09
CA ASN A 91 -7.71 -8.67 -21.99
C ASN A 91 -6.67 -8.76 -20.86
N MET A 92 -6.93 -8.17 -19.71
CA MET A 92 -6.11 -8.36 -18.54
C MET A 92 -6.34 -9.76 -17.96
N THR A 93 -5.25 -10.42 -17.62
CA THR A 93 -5.28 -11.73 -16.93
C THR A 93 -5.62 -11.55 -15.44
N PRO A 94 -6.09 -12.60 -14.75
CA PRO A 94 -6.29 -12.56 -13.29
C PRO A 94 -5.07 -12.07 -12.52
N TYR A 95 -3.88 -12.50 -12.92
CA TYR A 95 -2.62 -12.05 -12.32
C TYR A 95 -2.42 -10.55 -12.47
N GLU A 96 -2.63 -10.01 -13.67
CA GLU A 96 -2.49 -8.58 -13.92
C GLU A 96 -3.56 -7.75 -13.19
N LEU A 97 -4.80 -8.24 -13.10
CA LEU A 97 -5.88 -7.57 -12.34
C LEU A 97 -5.55 -7.46 -10.86
N MET A 98 -5.01 -8.53 -10.28
CA MET A 98 -4.67 -8.58 -8.86
C MET A 98 -3.46 -7.72 -8.49
N LEU A 99 -2.44 -7.69 -9.35
CA LEU A 99 -1.17 -7.01 -9.09
C LEU A 99 -1.06 -5.61 -9.71
N SER A 100 -2.05 -5.19 -10.47
CA SER A 100 -2.09 -3.83 -11.02
C SER A 100 -2.01 -2.80 -9.89
N GLU A 101 -1.11 -1.83 -10.04
CA GLU A 101 -0.94 -0.70 -9.14
C GLU A 101 -1.42 0.61 -9.80
N SER A 102 -2.40 0.54 -10.71
CA SER A 102 -3.03 1.75 -11.24
C SER A 102 -3.45 2.65 -10.09
N GLN A 103 -3.08 3.92 -10.20
CA GLN A 103 -3.27 4.91 -9.13
C GLN A 103 -4.75 5.26 -8.92
N GLU A 104 -5.04 5.97 -7.85
CA GLU A 104 -6.34 6.56 -7.49
C GLU A 104 -7.46 5.52 -7.34
N ARG A 105 -7.17 4.45 -6.58
CA ARG A 105 -8.15 3.40 -6.28
C ARG A 105 -8.26 3.17 -4.78
N MET A 106 -9.48 2.99 -4.32
CA MET A 106 -9.81 2.64 -2.94
C MET A 106 -10.61 1.35 -2.90
N LEU A 107 -10.37 0.53 -1.88
CA LEU A 107 -11.16 -0.66 -1.60
C LEU A 107 -11.95 -0.43 -0.31
N LEU A 108 -13.28 -0.57 -0.39
CA LEU A 108 -14.17 -0.42 0.74
C LEU A 108 -14.88 -1.75 1.05
N VAL A 109 -15.00 -2.07 2.31
CA VAL A 109 -15.90 -3.14 2.80
C VAL A 109 -17.09 -2.48 3.46
N VAL A 110 -18.27 -2.79 2.96
CA VAL A 110 -19.54 -2.19 3.36
C VAL A 110 -20.47 -3.27 3.91
N LYS A 111 -21.34 -2.93 4.85
CA LYS A 111 -22.38 -3.84 5.35
C LYS A 111 -23.27 -4.29 4.20
N ARG A 112 -23.61 -5.59 4.21
CA ARG A 112 -24.45 -6.21 3.17
C ARG A 112 -25.78 -5.49 3.04
N GLY A 113 -26.10 -5.10 1.81
CA GLY A 113 -27.33 -4.40 1.44
C GLY A 113 -27.25 -2.87 1.48
N GLU A 114 -26.12 -2.33 1.96
CA GLU A 114 -25.87 -0.89 2.04
C GLU A 114 -24.95 -0.40 0.92
N GLU A 115 -24.51 -1.29 0.03
CA GLU A 115 -23.60 -0.98 -1.08
C GLU A 115 -24.13 0.15 -2.00
N PRO A 116 -25.46 0.22 -2.29
CA PRO A 116 -25.98 1.27 -3.16
C PRO A 116 -25.69 2.68 -2.65
N ALA A 117 -25.76 2.91 -1.33
CA ALA A 117 -25.50 4.23 -0.76
C ALA A 117 -24.08 4.72 -1.03
N ILE A 118 -23.09 3.81 -0.97
CA ILE A 118 -21.68 4.14 -1.28
C ILE A 118 -21.48 4.29 -2.79
N ILE A 119 -22.06 3.39 -3.59
CA ILE A 119 -21.96 3.47 -5.05
C ILE A 119 -22.52 4.79 -5.56
N ASP A 120 -23.72 5.18 -5.12
CA ASP A 120 -24.37 6.43 -5.53
C ASP A 120 -23.54 7.66 -5.14
N LEU A 121 -22.90 7.64 -3.97
CA LEU A 121 -22.04 8.74 -3.51
C LEU A 121 -20.84 8.91 -4.44
N PHE A 122 -20.12 7.83 -4.79
CA PHE A 122 -18.98 7.90 -5.69
C PHE A 122 -19.39 8.27 -7.11
N GLN A 123 -20.50 7.72 -7.61
CA GLN A 123 -21.03 8.05 -8.93
C GLN A 123 -21.48 9.52 -9.04
N ALA A 124 -21.99 10.11 -7.96
CA ALA A 124 -22.31 11.53 -7.93
C ALA A 124 -21.07 12.44 -8.05
N ALA A 125 -19.87 11.89 -7.78
CA ALA A 125 -18.59 12.55 -7.97
C ALA A 125 -17.91 12.18 -9.29
N ASP A 126 -18.64 11.60 -10.26
CA ASP A 126 -18.13 11.09 -11.54
C ASP A 126 -17.02 10.00 -11.37
N LEU A 127 -17.11 9.22 -10.30
CA LEU A 127 -16.21 8.11 -10.00
C LEU A 127 -16.89 6.75 -10.21
N ASP A 128 -16.16 5.81 -10.80
CA ASP A 128 -16.62 4.42 -10.90
C ASP A 128 -16.57 3.72 -9.53
N ALA A 129 -17.69 3.12 -9.16
CA ALA A 129 -17.78 2.27 -7.97
C ALA A 129 -18.57 1.01 -8.28
N VAL A 130 -17.99 -0.15 -7.99
CA VAL A 130 -18.58 -1.45 -8.33
C VAL A 130 -18.38 -2.47 -7.21
N ILE A 131 -19.27 -3.43 -7.11
CA ILE A 131 -19.12 -4.56 -6.21
C ILE A 131 -18.27 -5.61 -6.90
N ILE A 132 -17.14 -5.97 -6.29
CA ILE A 132 -16.19 -6.96 -6.82
C ILE A 132 -16.18 -8.27 -6.03
N GLY A 133 -16.91 -8.36 -4.91
CA GLY A 133 -16.91 -9.59 -4.12
C GLY A 133 -17.53 -9.43 -2.75
N ASN A 134 -17.32 -10.43 -1.91
CA ASN A 134 -17.87 -10.51 -0.57
C ASN A 134 -16.86 -11.02 0.45
N VAL A 135 -16.91 -10.47 1.66
CA VAL A 135 -16.22 -11.02 2.83
C VAL A 135 -16.96 -12.26 3.31
N THR A 136 -16.21 -13.30 3.68
CA THR A 136 -16.74 -14.61 4.11
C THR A 136 -16.14 -15.01 5.46
N ASP A 137 -16.74 -15.97 6.14
CA ASP A 137 -16.27 -16.51 7.44
C ASP A 137 -15.43 -17.79 7.32
N ASN A 138 -15.09 -18.18 6.08
CA ASN A 138 -14.42 -19.45 5.81
C ASN A 138 -12.87 -19.38 5.89
N GLY A 139 -12.29 -18.20 6.13
CA GLY A 139 -10.84 -18.00 6.21
C GLY A 139 -10.08 -18.25 4.90
N ARG A 140 -10.77 -18.24 3.76
CA ARG A 140 -10.18 -18.49 2.46
C ARG A 140 -10.16 -17.25 1.59
N TYR A 141 -9.17 -17.18 0.74
CA TYR A 141 -9.03 -16.20 -0.32
C TYR A 141 -9.36 -16.87 -1.65
N ILE A 142 -10.52 -16.53 -2.20
CA ILE A 142 -11.05 -17.18 -3.40
C ILE A 142 -11.18 -16.13 -4.50
N LEU A 143 -10.65 -16.42 -5.68
CA LEU A 143 -10.78 -15.61 -6.87
C LEU A 143 -11.51 -16.40 -7.95
N THR A 144 -12.48 -15.74 -8.61
CA THR A 144 -13.14 -16.26 -9.80
C THR A 144 -12.88 -15.37 -11.00
N PHE A 145 -12.80 -15.99 -12.18
CA PHE A 145 -12.62 -15.32 -13.47
C PHE A 145 -13.17 -16.23 -14.58
N ASP A 146 -13.96 -15.69 -15.50
CA ASP A 146 -14.66 -16.46 -16.55
C ASP A 146 -15.47 -17.63 -15.95
N ASP A 147 -16.18 -17.39 -14.85
CA ASP A 147 -16.95 -18.40 -14.09
C ASP A 147 -16.12 -19.57 -13.51
N GLU A 148 -14.79 -19.49 -13.54
CA GLU A 148 -13.89 -20.49 -12.98
C GLU A 148 -13.18 -19.98 -11.71
N ILE A 149 -12.90 -20.89 -10.77
CA ILE A 149 -12.03 -20.57 -9.62
C ILE A 149 -10.57 -20.57 -10.09
N VAL A 150 -9.96 -19.39 -10.11
CA VAL A 150 -8.56 -19.21 -10.51
C VAL A 150 -7.59 -19.18 -9.33
N ALA A 151 -8.09 -18.99 -8.12
CA ALA A 151 -7.32 -19.16 -6.89
C ALA A 151 -8.25 -19.54 -5.72
N ASP A 152 -7.77 -20.42 -4.84
CA ASP A 152 -8.43 -20.81 -3.59
C ASP A 152 -7.37 -21.23 -2.57
N VAL A 153 -6.97 -20.29 -1.71
CA VAL A 153 -5.91 -20.50 -0.72
C VAL A 153 -6.37 -20.02 0.68
N PRO A 154 -5.79 -20.54 1.77
CA PRO A 154 -6.01 -19.96 3.09
C PRO A 154 -5.52 -18.50 3.11
N ILE A 155 -6.28 -17.60 3.75
CA ILE A 155 -5.91 -16.18 3.85
C ILE A 155 -4.55 -15.98 4.50
N ASP A 156 -4.21 -16.77 5.51
CA ASP A 156 -2.94 -16.71 6.22
C ASP A 156 -1.73 -17.01 5.33
N PHE A 157 -1.92 -17.77 4.27
CA PHE A 157 -0.86 -18.05 3.31
C PHE A 157 -0.35 -16.78 2.61
N LEU A 158 -1.23 -15.80 2.40
CA LEU A 158 -0.91 -14.54 1.73
C LEU A 158 -0.33 -13.49 2.69
N THR A 159 -0.67 -13.58 3.99
CA THR A 159 -0.39 -12.50 4.94
C THR A 159 0.67 -12.85 5.98
N HIS A 160 0.99 -14.14 6.15
CA HIS A 160 1.98 -14.61 7.12
C HIS A 160 3.18 -15.25 6.42
N ALA A 161 4.18 -14.45 6.11
CA ALA A 161 5.44 -14.96 5.58
C ALA A 161 6.16 -15.83 6.63
N PRO A 162 6.79 -16.95 6.23
CA PRO A 162 7.58 -17.76 7.14
C PRO A 162 8.76 -16.97 7.69
N LYS A 163 9.00 -17.08 9.00
CA LYS A 163 10.15 -16.43 9.64
C LYS A 163 11.45 -17.03 9.10
N GLN A 164 12.30 -16.19 8.56
CA GLN A 164 13.64 -16.58 8.14
C GLN A 164 14.62 -16.36 9.29
N ASN A 165 15.35 -17.41 9.66
CA ASN A 165 16.49 -17.32 10.56
C ASN A 165 17.77 -17.21 9.72
N LEU A 166 18.15 -15.99 9.39
CA LEU A 166 19.41 -15.75 8.70
C LEU A 166 20.57 -15.86 9.69
N PRO A 167 21.72 -16.42 9.26
CA PRO A 167 22.91 -16.45 10.09
C PRO A 167 23.33 -15.01 10.43
N MET A 168 23.53 -14.76 11.71
CA MET A 168 23.98 -13.46 12.20
C MET A 168 25.47 -13.51 12.51
N ALA A 169 26.17 -12.45 12.16
CA ALA A 169 27.55 -12.20 12.59
C ALA A 169 27.65 -10.76 13.09
N GLU A 170 28.33 -10.58 14.21
CA GLU A 170 28.61 -9.24 14.70
C GLU A 170 29.53 -8.51 13.72
N PRO A 171 29.16 -7.29 13.27
CA PRO A 171 30.01 -6.52 12.38
C PRO A 171 31.37 -6.25 13.05
N LYS A 172 32.48 -6.54 12.38
CA LYS A 172 33.84 -6.35 12.90
C LYS A 172 34.09 -4.95 13.47
N ARG A 173 33.42 -3.95 12.89
CA ARG A 173 33.48 -2.56 13.35
C ARG A 173 32.85 -2.38 14.74
N ILE A 174 31.79 -3.10 15.05
CA ILE A 174 31.06 -3.01 16.32
C ILE A 174 31.75 -3.89 17.36
N ALA A 175 32.22 -5.09 16.98
CA ALA A 175 32.95 -6.01 17.88
C ALA A 175 34.14 -5.39 18.57
N GLY A 176 34.81 -4.43 17.91
CA GLY A 176 35.90 -3.66 18.48
C GLY A 176 35.48 -2.43 19.31
N PHE A 177 34.17 -2.16 19.44
CA PHE A 177 33.68 -0.97 20.11
C PHE A 177 33.27 -1.29 21.54
N SER A 178 34.01 -0.76 22.52
CA SER A 178 33.63 -0.83 23.93
C SER A 178 33.16 0.53 24.41
N SER A 179 31.94 0.60 24.94
CA SER A 179 31.41 1.84 25.54
C SER A 179 32.27 2.33 26.71
N ALA A 180 32.94 1.42 27.41
CA ALA A 180 33.85 1.77 28.52
C ALA A 180 35.15 2.46 28.05
N GLN A 181 35.48 2.38 26.75
CA GLN A 181 36.65 3.02 26.18
C GLN A 181 36.33 4.36 25.50
N PHE A 182 35.05 4.72 25.42
CA PHE A 182 34.62 5.97 24.78
C PHE A 182 34.30 7.01 25.85
N GLU A 183 35.31 7.70 26.31
CA GLU A 183 35.15 8.92 27.13
C GLU A 183 35.53 10.13 26.28
N PRO A 184 34.57 10.83 25.66
CA PRO A 184 34.84 12.03 24.92
C PRO A 184 35.38 13.12 25.88
N ALA A 185 36.50 13.70 25.58
CA ALA A 185 37.02 14.85 26.32
C ALA A 185 36.15 16.07 26.00
N VAL A 186 35.27 16.46 26.93
CA VAL A 186 34.44 17.67 26.83
C VAL A 186 35.16 18.79 27.57
N ASN A 187 35.89 19.64 26.85
CA ASN A 187 36.64 20.79 27.43
C ASN A 187 35.73 22.02 27.64
N ASP A 188 34.72 22.19 26.81
CA ASP A 188 33.72 23.25 26.89
C ASP A 188 32.34 22.65 26.62
N VAL A 189 31.55 22.49 27.66
CA VAL A 189 30.22 21.91 27.61
C VAL A 189 29.28 22.75 26.73
N LYS A 190 29.35 24.09 26.85
CA LYS A 190 28.47 24.98 26.06
C LYS A 190 28.78 24.89 24.58
N GLN A 191 30.07 24.95 24.20
CA GLN A 191 30.44 24.84 22.80
C GLN A 191 30.13 23.46 22.24
N THR A 192 30.37 22.40 23.00
CA THR A 192 30.04 21.04 22.60
C THR A 192 28.54 20.86 22.34
N ILE A 193 27.66 21.45 23.17
CA ILE A 193 26.20 21.43 22.95
C ILE A 193 25.86 22.17 21.65
N LEU A 194 26.42 23.37 21.44
CA LEU A 194 26.16 24.14 20.22
C LEU A 194 26.63 23.38 18.96
N ASP A 195 27.78 22.76 19.00
CA ASP A 195 28.31 21.97 17.90
C ASP A 195 27.46 20.72 17.62
N LEU A 196 26.95 20.05 18.66
CA LEU A 196 26.03 18.92 18.51
C LEU A 196 24.70 19.33 17.88
N ILE A 197 24.09 20.41 18.36
CA ILE A 197 22.82 20.91 17.81
C ILE A 197 22.97 21.36 16.36
N ALA A 198 24.16 21.85 15.97
CA ALA A 198 24.46 22.28 14.61
C ALA A 198 24.73 21.12 13.64
N GLN A 199 24.93 19.86 14.14
CA GLN A 199 25.19 18.72 13.25
C GLN A 199 24.02 18.47 12.30
N PRO A 200 24.26 18.20 11.01
CA PRO A 200 23.19 17.98 10.02
C PRO A 200 22.23 16.83 10.40
N THR A 201 22.70 15.84 11.16
CA THR A 201 21.88 14.71 11.64
C THR A 201 20.98 15.08 12.84
N ILE A 202 21.32 16.12 13.60
CA ILE A 202 20.66 16.54 14.84
C ILE A 202 19.88 17.84 14.64
N ALA A 203 20.40 18.77 13.84
CA ALA A 203 19.78 20.06 13.57
C ALA A 203 18.35 19.93 13.04
N SER A 204 17.54 20.95 13.29
CA SER A 204 16.17 21.00 12.78
C SER A 204 16.11 20.88 11.26
N LYS A 205 15.24 19.99 10.78
CA LYS A 205 14.93 19.81 9.35
C LYS A 205 13.64 20.52 8.93
N ALA A 206 13.13 21.41 9.78
CA ALA A 206 11.86 22.10 9.54
C ALA A 206 11.83 22.83 8.17
N ALA A 207 12.96 23.36 7.70
CA ALA A 207 13.04 23.97 6.39
C ALA A 207 12.83 22.97 5.24
N LEU A 208 13.32 21.73 5.39
CA LEU A 208 13.10 20.65 4.43
C LEU A 208 11.65 20.16 4.49
N PHE A 209 11.15 19.86 5.69
CA PHE A 209 9.78 19.36 5.86
C PHE A 209 8.73 20.36 5.33
N ARG A 210 8.91 21.65 5.57
CA ARG A 210 8.00 22.67 5.05
C ARG A 210 7.93 22.71 3.53
N HIS A 211 8.96 22.24 2.85
CA HIS A 211 9.02 22.29 1.38
C HIS A 211 8.46 21.03 0.73
N PHE A 212 8.56 19.87 1.39
CA PHE A 212 8.27 18.59 0.76
C PHE A 212 7.14 17.80 1.42
N ASP A 213 6.96 17.87 2.73
CA ASP A 213 6.09 16.92 3.42
C ASP A 213 5.61 17.41 4.78
N SER A 214 5.33 18.69 4.92
CA SER A 214 4.95 19.26 6.22
C SER A 214 3.45 19.22 6.50
N MET A 215 2.63 18.95 5.50
CA MET A 215 1.18 18.86 5.66
C MET A 215 0.63 17.77 4.75
N VAL A 216 0.00 16.79 5.34
CA VAL A 216 -0.98 15.96 4.65
C VAL A 216 -2.26 16.79 4.66
N GLN A 217 -2.66 17.24 3.50
CA GLN A 217 -3.90 18.02 3.35
C GLN A 217 -5.10 17.13 3.47
#